data_590362417888d5e036fab5bd5233656b
#
_entry.id   590362417888d5e036fab5bd5233656b
#
_cell.length_a   1.000
_cell.length_b   1.000
_cell.length_c   1.000
_cell.angle_alpha   90.00
_cell.angle_beta   90.00
_cell.angle_gamma   90.00
#
_symmetry.space_group_name_H-M   'P 1'
#
loop_
_entity.id
_entity.type
_entity.pdbx_description
1 polymer ?
#
loop_
_entity_poly.entity_id
_entity_poly.type
_entity_poly.pdbx_seq_one_letter_code
_entity_poly.pdbx_strand_id
1 'polypeptide(L)'
;MDSKKFEILMAAAEMGSLSKASERVGYTQSGLTHMMDALEREVGFPLLQRNHSGIQLTQQGAQLMPAIREFLQASANLESQIRAIAEKKHEVIRIAAYASIAMHWMPEILYRFRRMCPEVNVDLRMVDHALEPFELLESGQTDVIFASRQSYSCCEWVPLYNERMYAILPRDYPLKGRNAFPLEEFAGQEFLMPYGRFDIDVMAALKPLGVRLNAKLSRVDDETVIRMVGCGLGVSMMTELMIRGRTDDVLCIPVDPPANRELGMGTHVRRSMSDSIRKLKECVLNYLQTPQA
;
A
#
# COMPACT_ATOMS: atom_id res chain seq x y z
N MET A 1 -15.25 20.29 -19.60
CA MET A 1 -15.37 18.96 -18.94
C MET A 1 -15.48 19.18 -17.43
N ASP A 2 -16.49 18.62 -16.80
CA ASP A 2 -16.82 18.82 -15.38
C ASP A 2 -16.40 17.59 -14.58
N SER A 3 -15.61 17.77 -13.50
CA SER A 3 -15.16 16.68 -12.62
C SER A 3 -16.33 15.85 -12.10
N LYS A 4 -17.47 16.49 -11.79
CA LYS A 4 -18.66 15.82 -11.28
C LYS A 4 -19.22 14.76 -12.21
N LYS A 5 -19.19 14.99 -13.53
CA LYS A 5 -19.64 14.00 -14.53
C LYS A 5 -18.73 12.76 -14.51
N PHE A 6 -17.42 12.94 -14.35
CA PHE A 6 -16.46 11.82 -14.26
C PHE A 6 -16.56 11.05 -12.95
N GLU A 7 -16.84 11.72 -11.82
CA GLU A 7 -17.12 11.05 -10.54
C GLU A 7 -18.35 10.12 -10.66
N ILE A 8 -19.41 10.62 -11.33
CA ILE A 8 -20.61 9.84 -11.57
C ILE A 8 -20.33 8.66 -12.50
N LEU A 9 -19.53 8.84 -13.55
CA LEU A 9 -19.10 7.76 -14.45
C LEU A 9 -18.37 6.66 -13.66
N MET A 10 -17.44 7.03 -12.79
CA MET A 10 -16.72 6.07 -11.95
C MET A 10 -17.67 5.32 -11.01
N ALA A 11 -18.54 6.04 -10.30
CA ALA A 11 -19.51 5.42 -9.40
C ALA A 11 -20.44 4.45 -10.13
N ALA A 12 -20.89 4.82 -11.34
CA ALA A 12 -21.76 3.97 -12.18
C ALA A 12 -21.03 2.70 -12.64
N ALA A 13 -19.76 2.82 -13.03
CA ALA A 13 -18.93 1.69 -13.45
C ALA A 13 -18.62 0.72 -12.29
N GLU A 14 -18.30 1.26 -11.10
CA GLU A 14 -18.02 0.47 -9.89
C GLU A 14 -19.26 -0.29 -9.40
N MET A 15 -20.43 0.37 -9.42
CA MET A 15 -21.67 -0.20 -8.89
C MET A 15 -22.42 -1.06 -9.91
N GLY A 16 -22.04 -1.00 -11.19
CA GLY A 16 -22.74 -1.67 -12.29
C GLY A 16 -24.18 -1.19 -12.49
N SER A 17 -24.58 -0.04 -11.91
CA SER A 17 -25.96 0.45 -11.91
C SER A 17 -26.04 1.96 -11.68
N LEU A 18 -26.72 2.68 -12.57
CA LEU A 18 -27.00 4.11 -12.37
C LEU A 18 -27.97 4.37 -11.21
N SER A 19 -28.88 3.44 -10.93
CA SER A 19 -29.80 3.58 -9.79
C SER A 19 -29.03 3.54 -8.47
N LYS A 20 -28.15 2.55 -8.26
CA LYS A 20 -27.28 2.48 -7.07
C LYS A 20 -26.32 3.67 -6.99
N ALA A 21 -25.74 4.08 -8.10
CA ALA A 21 -24.90 5.26 -8.17
C ALA A 21 -25.67 6.53 -7.77
N SER A 22 -26.93 6.67 -8.18
CA SER A 22 -27.77 7.83 -7.83
C SER A 22 -28.00 7.98 -6.33
N GLU A 23 -28.23 6.88 -5.63
CA GLU A 23 -28.36 6.86 -4.16
C GLU A 23 -27.07 7.32 -3.47
N ARG A 24 -25.90 6.86 -3.98
CA ARG A 24 -24.60 7.22 -3.42
C ARG A 24 -24.23 8.69 -3.61
N VAL A 25 -24.55 9.27 -4.78
CA VAL A 25 -24.15 10.64 -5.12
C VAL A 25 -25.21 11.69 -4.87
N GLY A 26 -26.40 11.29 -4.36
CA GLY A 26 -27.48 12.20 -3.97
C GLY A 26 -28.21 12.86 -5.15
N TYR A 27 -28.30 12.18 -6.30
CA TYR A 27 -29.03 12.64 -7.49
C TYR A 27 -30.17 11.70 -7.83
N THR A 28 -31.07 12.13 -8.72
CA THR A 28 -32.08 11.23 -9.29
C THR A 28 -31.47 10.39 -10.41
N GLN A 29 -31.97 9.17 -10.62
CA GLN A 29 -31.51 8.30 -11.69
C GLN A 29 -31.64 8.97 -13.09
N SER A 30 -32.74 9.70 -13.34
CA SER A 30 -32.93 10.45 -14.59
C SER A 30 -31.87 11.56 -14.75
N GLY A 31 -31.53 12.27 -13.64
CA GLY A 31 -30.47 13.28 -13.62
C GLY A 31 -29.11 12.68 -13.99
N LEU A 32 -28.78 11.52 -13.42
CA LEU A 32 -27.54 10.83 -13.76
C LEU A 32 -27.49 10.38 -15.23
N THR A 33 -28.60 9.85 -15.75
CA THR A 33 -28.69 9.46 -17.16
C THR A 33 -28.41 10.67 -18.06
N HIS A 34 -29.07 11.81 -17.83
CA HIS A 34 -28.80 13.03 -18.58
C HIS A 34 -27.36 13.53 -18.49
N MET A 35 -26.74 13.41 -17.29
CA MET A 35 -25.33 13.79 -17.11
C MET A 35 -24.38 12.87 -17.87
N MET A 36 -24.64 11.56 -17.92
CA MET A 36 -23.86 10.60 -18.70
C MET A 36 -24.04 10.81 -20.20
N ASP A 37 -25.27 11.00 -20.68
CA ASP A 37 -25.56 11.33 -22.10
C ASP A 37 -24.87 12.64 -22.53
N ALA A 38 -24.82 13.63 -21.63
CA ALA A 38 -24.13 14.89 -21.89
C ALA A 38 -22.60 14.70 -21.91
N LEU A 39 -22.04 13.86 -21.04
CA LEU A 39 -20.62 13.54 -21.02
C LEU A 39 -20.22 12.77 -22.29
N GLU A 40 -20.98 11.76 -22.69
CA GLU A 40 -20.70 10.97 -23.89
C GLU A 40 -20.78 11.80 -25.18
N ARG A 41 -21.73 12.76 -25.25
CA ARG A 41 -21.78 13.75 -26.35
C ARG A 41 -20.56 14.69 -26.32
N GLU A 42 -20.07 15.07 -25.15
CA GLU A 42 -18.90 15.95 -24.99
C GLU A 42 -17.60 15.25 -25.40
N VAL A 43 -17.44 13.95 -25.11
CA VAL A 43 -16.27 13.15 -25.50
C VAL A 43 -16.40 12.55 -26.90
N GLY A 44 -17.61 12.46 -27.46
CA GLY A 44 -17.87 12.03 -28.85
C GLY A 44 -18.06 10.52 -29.05
N PHE A 45 -18.06 9.73 -27.97
CA PHE A 45 -18.28 8.27 -28.01
C PHE A 45 -18.92 7.77 -26.72
N PRO A 46 -19.58 6.59 -26.73
CA PRO A 46 -20.18 6.01 -25.54
C PRO A 46 -19.08 5.54 -24.57
N LEU A 47 -19.28 5.84 -23.28
CA LEU A 47 -18.40 5.43 -22.18
C LEU A 47 -18.98 4.25 -21.41
N LEU A 48 -20.31 4.15 -21.36
CA LEU A 48 -21.06 3.10 -20.70
C LEU A 48 -21.87 2.28 -21.69
N GLN A 49 -22.01 0.99 -21.43
CA GLN A 49 -22.91 0.10 -22.15
C GLN A 49 -23.81 -0.66 -21.16
N ARG A 50 -25.06 -0.90 -21.58
CA ARG A 50 -26.01 -1.72 -20.82
C ARG A 50 -26.01 -3.14 -21.36
N ASN A 51 -25.91 -4.11 -20.45
CA ASN A 51 -26.04 -5.52 -20.76
C ASN A 51 -26.94 -6.22 -19.73
N HIS A 52 -27.14 -7.53 -19.87
CA HIS A 52 -27.97 -8.32 -18.95
C HIS A 52 -27.44 -8.33 -17.49
N SER A 53 -26.17 -8.04 -17.27
CA SER A 53 -25.51 -7.95 -15.95
C SER A 53 -25.51 -6.53 -15.36
N GLY A 54 -26.07 -5.53 -16.09
CA GLY A 54 -26.12 -4.14 -15.63
C GLY A 54 -25.35 -3.17 -16.54
N ILE A 55 -24.68 -2.20 -15.94
CA ILE A 55 -23.90 -1.18 -16.65
C ILE A 55 -22.42 -1.51 -16.55
N GLN A 56 -21.73 -1.44 -17.68
CA GLN A 56 -20.29 -1.65 -17.78
C GLN A 56 -19.64 -0.57 -18.64
N LEU A 57 -18.34 -0.37 -18.49
CA LEU A 57 -17.58 0.49 -19.39
C LEU A 57 -17.53 -0.12 -20.80
N THR A 58 -17.59 0.73 -21.80
CA THR A 58 -17.21 0.35 -23.17
C THR A 58 -15.70 0.15 -23.25
N GLN A 59 -15.19 -0.38 -24.36
CA GLN A 59 -13.76 -0.47 -24.60
C GLN A 59 -13.08 0.91 -24.56
N GLN A 60 -13.71 1.92 -25.18
CA GLN A 60 -13.20 3.30 -25.15
C GLN A 60 -13.28 3.89 -23.73
N GLY A 61 -14.36 3.63 -22.98
CA GLY A 61 -14.52 4.01 -21.59
C GLY A 61 -13.41 3.44 -20.72
N ALA A 62 -13.11 2.15 -20.87
CA ALA A 62 -12.03 1.49 -20.13
C ALA A 62 -10.65 2.07 -20.46
N GLN A 63 -10.38 2.39 -21.72
CA GLN A 63 -9.13 3.04 -22.15
C GLN A 63 -8.98 4.46 -21.59
N LEU A 64 -10.07 5.19 -21.40
CA LEU A 64 -10.06 6.55 -20.88
C LEU A 64 -9.96 6.61 -19.33
N MET A 65 -10.32 5.54 -18.63
CA MET A 65 -10.37 5.51 -17.17
C MET A 65 -9.07 5.94 -16.45
N PRO A 66 -7.86 5.57 -16.90
CA PRO A 66 -6.63 6.07 -16.26
C PRO A 66 -6.53 7.60 -16.29
N ALA A 67 -6.79 8.22 -17.44
CA ALA A 67 -6.75 9.68 -17.58
C ALA A 67 -7.87 10.37 -16.79
N ILE A 68 -9.04 9.76 -16.68
CA ILE A 68 -10.14 10.26 -15.83
C ILE A 68 -9.74 10.26 -14.37
N ARG A 69 -9.11 9.19 -13.88
CA ARG A 69 -8.62 9.11 -12.49
C ARG A 69 -7.58 10.20 -12.21
N GLU A 70 -6.61 10.39 -13.12
CA GLU A 70 -5.60 11.47 -13.00
C GLU A 70 -6.28 12.85 -12.93
N PHE A 71 -7.25 13.13 -13.79
CA PHE A 71 -8.00 14.38 -13.81
C PHE A 71 -8.77 14.63 -12.50
N LEU A 72 -9.54 13.62 -12.04
CA LEU A 72 -10.29 13.73 -10.78
C LEU A 72 -9.37 13.95 -9.59
N GLN A 73 -8.23 13.28 -9.59
CA GLN A 73 -7.24 13.47 -8.55
C GLN A 73 -6.62 14.88 -8.57
N ALA A 74 -6.29 15.39 -9.75
CA ALA A 74 -5.79 16.76 -9.89
C ALA A 74 -6.84 17.79 -9.44
N SER A 75 -8.12 17.56 -9.77
CA SER A 75 -9.24 18.39 -9.31
C SER A 75 -9.37 18.39 -7.78
N ALA A 76 -9.36 17.22 -7.15
CA ALA A 76 -9.43 17.09 -5.70
C ALA A 76 -8.24 17.74 -4.99
N ASN A 77 -7.04 17.63 -5.56
CA ASN A 77 -5.85 18.29 -5.04
C ASN A 77 -5.97 19.81 -5.12
N LEU A 78 -6.45 20.35 -6.26
CA LEU A 78 -6.68 21.77 -6.42
C LEU A 78 -7.70 22.29 -5.40
N GLU A 79 -8.82 21.61 -5.21
CA GLU A 79 -9.84 21.96 -4.22
C GLU A 79 -9.29 21.93 -2.80
N SER A 80 -8.43 20.95 -2.49
CA SER A 80 -7.75 20.87 -1.19
C SER A 80 -6.81 22.06 -0.96
N GLN A 81 -6.03 22.44 -1.99
CA GLN A 81 -5.14 23.60 -1.91
C GLN A 81 -5.94 24.91 -1.77
N ILE A 82 -7.03 25.07 -2.53
CA ILE A 82 -7.91 26.24 -2.41
C ILE A 82 -8.46 26.35 -0.99
N ARG A 83 -8.93 25.23 -0.42
CA ARG A 83 -9.44 25.20 0.96
C ARG A 83 -8.34 25.53 1.98
N ALA A 84 -7.14 24.96 1.81
CA ALA A 84 -6.00 25.25 2.69
C ALA A 84 -5.62 26.73 2.67
N ILE A 85 -5.61 27.37 1.51
CA ILE A 85 -5.35 28.81 1.35
C ILE A 85 -6.49 29.67 1.97
N ALA A 86 -7.75 29.30 1.69
CA ALA A 86 -8.92 30.06 2.14
C ALA A 86 -9.14 30.00 3.66
N GLU A 87 -8.88 28.83 4.26
CA GLU A 87 -9.17 28.56 5.67
C GLU A 87 -7.95 28.74 6.60
N LYS A 88 -6.79 29.15 6.08
CA LYS A 88 -5.49 29.13 6.82
C LYS A 88 -5.26 27.79 7.54
N LYS A 89 -5.77 26.70 6.98
CA LYS A 89 -5.60 25.37 7.55
C LYS A 89 -4.15 24.92 7.42
N HIS A 90 -3.72 24.17 8.43
CA HIS A 90 -2.43 23.51 8.45
C HIS A 90 -2.29 22.59 7.23
N GLU A 91 -1.11 22.60 6.61
CA GLU A 91 -0.75 21.63 5.57
C GLU A 91 -0.93 20.21 6.11
N VAL A 92 -1.44 19.29 5.29
CA VAL A 92 -1.59 17.88 5.66
C VAL A 92 -0.70 17.04 4.74
N ILE A 93 0.23 16.28 5.32
CA ILE A 93 1.01 15.26 4.60
C ILE A 93 0.32 13.91 4.80
N ARG A 94 -0.14 13.29 3.73
CA ARG A 94 -0.74 11.96 3.74
C ARG A 94 0.34 10.92 3.49
N ILE A 95 0.54 10.03 4.44
CA ILE A 95 1.56 8.98 4.42
C ILE A 95 0.87 7.61 4.37
N ALA A 96 1.27 6.75 3.43
CA ALA A 96 0.95 5.33 3.49
C ALA A 96 2.22 4.55 3.84
N ALA A 97 2.15 3.68 4.85
CA ALA A 97 3.30 2.91 5.31
C ALA A 97 2.92 1.47 5.61
N TYR A 98 3.83 0.53 5.35
CA TYR A 98 3.68 -0.84 5.85
C TYR A 98 3.54 -0.85 7.36
N ALA A 99 2.76 -1.81 7.88
CA ALA A 99 2.48 -1.96 9.30
C ALA A 99 3.77 -1.99 10.15
N SER A 100 4.80 -2.72 9.70
CA SER A 100 6.09 -2.81 10.39
C SER A 100 6.81 -1.47 10.47
N ILE A 101 6.79 -0.67 9.40
CA ILE A 101 7.39 0.68 9.35
C ILE A 101 6.56 1.65 10.20
N ALA A 102 5.22 1.61 10.06
CA ALA A 102 4.32 2.45 10.83
C ALA A 102 4.48 2.24 12.34
N MET A 103 4.71 0.99 12.77
CA MET A 103 4.89 0.64 14.17
C MET A 103 6.27 1.04 14.73
N HIS A 104 7.35 0.79 13.98
CA HIS A 104 8.71 0.89 14.53
C HIS A 104 9.43 2.18 14.18
N TRP A 105 9.11 2.84 13.06
CA TRP A 105 9.80 4.06 12.62
C TRP A 105 8.95 5.31 12.79
N MET A 106 7.67 5.25 12.39
CA MET A 106 6.84 6.45 12.32
C MET A 106 6.63 7.17 13.66
N PRO A 107 6.45 6.51 14.81
CA PRO A 107 6.22 7.23 16.06
C PRO A 107 7.34 8.23 16.38
N GLU A 108 8.59 7.81 16.31
CA GLU A 108 9.74 8.66 16.63
C GLU A 108 10.00 9.70 15.51
N ILE A 109 9.86 9.30 14.24
CA ILE A 109 9.98 10.22 13.09
C ILE A 109 8.95 11.33 13.20
N LEU A 110 7.69 11.00 13.44
CA LEU A 110 6.60 11.97 13.54
C LEU A 110 6.72 12.85 14.79
N TYR A 111 7.22 12.31 15.90
CA TYR A 111 7.53 13.10 17.10
C TYR A 111 8.57 14.18 16.79
N ARG A 112 9.66 13.84 16.10
CA ARG A 112 10.71 14.79 15.70
C ARG A 112 10.18 15.78 14.66
N PHE A 113 9.44 15.30 13.66
CA PHE A 113 8.87 16.12 12.60
C PHE A 113 7.88 17.17 13.15
N ARG A 114 7.00 16.79 14.08
CA ARG A 114 6.05 17.70 14.73
C ARG A 114 6.75 18.85 15.46
N ARG A 115 7.93 18.63 16.02
CA ARG A 115 8.73 19.67 16.68
C ARG A 115 9.36 20.65 15.70
N MET A 116 9.66 20.20 14.48
CA MET A 116 10.22 21.03 13.41
C MET A 116 9.14 21.78 12.63
N CYS A 117 7.97 21.18 12.47
CA CYS A 117 6.87 21.68 11.66
C CYS A 117 5.54 21.54 12.42
N PRO A 118 5.33 22.33 13.51
CA PRO A 118 4.13 22.19 14.37
C PRO A 118 2.84 22.56 13.65
N GLU A 119 2.93 23.33 12.56
CA GLU A 119 1.80 23.75 11.72
C GLU A 119 1.38 22.71 10.67
N VAL A 120 2.15 21.63 10.51
CA VAL A 120 1.87 20.58 9.52
C VAL A 120 1.21 19.39 10.22
N ASN A 121 0.04 18.99 9.73
CA ASN A 121 -0.59 17.75 10.17
C ASN A 121 -0.09 16.57 9.34
N VAL A 122 -0.06 15.38 9.94
CA VAL A 122 0.26 14.14 9.24
C VAL A 122 -0.91 13.19 9.39
N ASP A 123 -1.39 12.70 8.25
CA ASP A 123 -2.36 11.61 8.16
C ASP A 123 -1.59 10.33 7.78
N LEU A 124 -1.43 9.44 8.76
CA LEU A 124 -0.72 8.17 8.60
C LEU A 124 -1.71 7.04 8.40
N ARG A 125 -1.69 6.46 7.21
CA ARG A 125 -2.42 5.25 6.86
C ARG A 125 -1.49 4.03 6.86
N MET A 126 -1.85 3.04 7.65
CA MET A 126 -1.20 1.75 7.64
C MET A 126 -1.76 0.89 6.50
N VAL A 127 -0.90 0.21 5.77
CA VAL A 127 -1.25 -0.68 4.66
C VAL A 127 -0.59 -2.05 4.85
N ASP A 128 -1.27 -3.08 4.39
CA ASP A 128 -0.86 -4.48 4.55
C ASP A 128 -0.59 -5.19 3.22
N HIS A 129 -0.75 -4.50 2.09
CA HIS A 129 -0.50 -5.04 0.76
C HIS A 129 0.67 -4.33 0.08
N ALA A 130 1.57 -5.12 -0.53
CA ALA A 130 2.81 -4.61 -1.10
C ALA A 130 2.64 -3.54 -2.19
N LEU A 131 1.58 -3.63 -3.00
CA LEU A 131 1.31 -2.69 -4.09
C LEU A 131 0.39 -1.53 -3.69
N GLU A 132 -0.38 -1.67 -2.62
CA GLU A 132 -1.34 -0.64 -2.18
C GLU A 132 -0.71 0.74 -1.97
N PRO A 133 0.49 0.90 -1.34
CA PRO A 133 1.11 2.22 -1.21
C PRO A 133 1.32 2.90 -2.56
N PHE A 134 1.74 2.15 -3.57
CA PHE A 134 2.01 2.67 -4.91
C PHE A 134 0.72 3.06 -5.64
N GLU A 135 -0.35 2.28 -5.50
CA GLU A 135 -1.68 2.60 -6.03
C GLU A 135 -2.25 3.86 -5.38
N LEU A 136 -2.07 4.03 -4.07
CA LEU A 136 -2.45 5.22 -3.33
C LEU A 136 -1.63 6.45 -3.76
N LEU A 137 -0.34 6.27 -4.04
CA LEU A 137 0.54 7.32 -4.51
C LEU A 137 0.15 7.75 -5.95
N GLU A 138 -0.05 6.79 -6.84
CA GLU A 138 -0.46 7.02 -8.23
C GLU A 138 -1.81 7.73 -8.31
N SER A 139 -2.80 7.27 -7.54
CA SER A 139 -4.12 7.92 -7.45
C SER A 139 -4.10 9.23 -6.67
N GLY A 140 -2.99 9.59 -6.02
CA GLY A 140 -2.82 10.80 -5.21
C GLY A 140 -3.61 10.84 -3.91
N GLN A 141 -4.03 9.70 -3.43
CA GLN A 141 -4.61 9.56 -2.10
C GLN A 141 -3.55 9.69 -1.00
N THR A 142 -2.27 9.53 -1.36
CA THR A 142 -1.13 9.77 -0.47
C THR A 142 -0.07 10.63 -1.15
N ASP A 143 0.72 11.33 -0.36
CA ASP A 143 1.80 12.22 -0.81
C ASP A 143 3.16 11.53 -0.69
N VAL A 144 3.31 10.66 0.30
CA VAL A 144 4.53 9.92 0.63
C VAL A 144 4.17 8.48 0.95
N ILE A 145 5.01 7.55 0.50
CA ILE A 145 4.89 6.14 0.86
C ILE A 145 6.16 5.63 1.54
N PHE A 146 5.98 4.65 2.44
CA PHE A 146 7.06 3.87 3.03
C PHE A 146 6.75 2.37 2.83
N ALA A 147 7.54 1.71 2.00
CA ALA A 147 7.26 0.35 1.52
C ALA A 147 8.55 -0.41 1.17
N SER A 148 8.45 -1.65 0.70
CA SER A 148 9.52 -2.31 -0.02
C SER A 148 9.53 -1.87 -1.49
N ARG A 149 10.73 -1.85 -2.09
CA ARG A 149 10.92 -1.39 -3.46
C ARG A 149 10.14 -2.26 -4.45
N GLN A 150 9.33 -1.60 -5.28
CA GLN A 150 8.62 -2.24 -6.38
C GLN A 150 8.87 -1.49 -7.68
N SER A 151 8.67 -2.15 -8.82
CA SER A 151 8.80 -1.51 -10.14
C SER A 151 7.56 -0.68 -10.47
N TYR A 152 7.56 0.58 -10.07
CA TYR A 152 6.49 1.54 -10.35
C TYR A 152 7.03 2.81 -10.99
N SER A 153 6.52 3.16 -12.17
CA SER A 153 7.01 4.30 -12.97
C SER A 153 6.60 5.67 -12.43
N CYS A 154 5.56 5.73 -11.61
CA CYS A 154 5.09 6.98 -11.02
C CYS A 154 5.85 7.39 -9.75
N CYS A 155 6.75 6.55 -9.24
CA CYS A 155 7.41 6.72 -7.96
C CYS A 155 8.88 7.13 -8.09
N GLU A 156 9.23 8.30 -7.53
CA GLU A 156 10.62 8.65 -7.21
C GLU A 156 10.98 7.98 -5.89
N TRP A 157 12.00 7.13 -5.90
CA TRP A 157 12.35 6.24 -4.81
C TRP A 157 13.64 6.66 -4.11
N VAL A 158 13.59 6.71 -2.78
CA VAL A 158 14.75 6.94 -1.92
C VAL A 158 14.97 5.68 -1.07
N PRO A 159 16.02 4.88 -1.32
CA PRO A 159 16.34 3.71 -0.51
C PRO A 159 16.73 4.16 0.91
N LEU A 160 16.23 3.45 1.92
CA LEU A 160 16.43 3.79 3.33
C LEU A 160 17.11 2.68 4.12
N TYR A 161 16.69 1.42 3.92
CA TYR A 161 17.15 0.30 4.73
C TYR A 161 17.05 -1.01 3.95
N ASN A 162 18.08 -1.87 4.08
CA ASN A 162 18.06 -3.22 3.52
C ASN A 162 17.70 -4.20 4.64
N GLU A 163 16.45 -4.57 4.72
CA GLU A 163 15.86 -5.35 5.80
C GLU A 163 16.03 -6.85 5.58
N ARG A 164 16.53 -7.56 6.58
CA ARG A 164 16.75 -9.01 6.53
C ARG A 164 15.45 -9.77 6.71
N MET A 165 15.39 -10.97 6.11
CA MET A 165 14.32 -11.93 6.28
C MET A 165 14.77 -13.12 7.13
N TYR A 166 13.82 -13.68 7.89
CA TYR A 166 14.05 -14.75 8.85
C TYR A 166 13.01 -15.84 8.67
N ALA A 167 13.44 -17.09 8.87
CA ALA A 167 12.51 -18.18 9.06
C ALA A 167 11.91 -18.10 10.47
N ILE A 168 10.60 -18.27 10.55
CA ILE A 168 9.82 -18.30 11.79
C ILE A 168 9.39 -19.75 12.00
N LEU A 169 9.89 -20.37 13.03
CA LEU A 169 9.76 -21.81 13.30
C LEU A 169 9.17 -22.04 14.70
N PRO A 170 8.51 -23.17 14.96
CA PRO A 170 8.19 -23.59 16.32
C PRO A 170 9.46 -23.63 17.20
N ARG A 171 9.31 -23.36 18.49
CA ARG A 171 10.45 -23.24 19.41
C ARG A 171 11.30 -24.51 19.53
N ASP A 172 10.67 -25.67 19.36
CA ASP A 172 11.27 -27.01 19.41
C ASP A 172 11.65 -27.55 18.03
N TYR A 173 11.66 -26.71 16.99
CA TYR A 173 12.01 -27.12 15.64
C TYR A 173 13.43 -27.69 15.58
N PRO A 174 13.66 -28.90 14.98
CA PRO A 174 14.94 -29.61 15.01
C PRO A 174 15.96 -29.00 14.05
N LEU A 175 16.65 -27.94 14.45
CA LEU A 175 17.66 -27.27 13.63
C LEU A 175 18.94 -28.10 13.39
N LYS A 176 19.16 -29.17 14.17
CA LYS A 176 20.35 -30.05 14.04
C LYS A 176 21.69 -29.28 14.07
N GLY A 177 21.77 -28.25 14.90
CA GLY A 177 22.97 -27.40 15.05
C GLY A 177 23.19 -26.37 13.95
N ARG A 178 22.23 -26.14 13.06
CA ARG A 178 22.33 -25.11 12.02
C ARG A 178 22.02 -23.71 12.58
N ASN A 179 22.73 -22.71 12.05
CA ASN A 179 22.55 -21.29 12.42
C ASN A 179 21.72 -20.52 11.40
N ALA A 180 21.30 -21.17 10.30
CA ALA A 180 20.43 -20.62 9.27
C ALA A 180 19.48 -21.69 8.74
N PHE A 181 18.33 -21.27 8.22
CA PHE A 181 17.31 -22.14 7.65
C PHE A 181 17.41 -22.13 6.13
N PRO A 182 17.66 -23.29 5.46
CA PRO A 182 17.69 -23.36 4.02
C PRO A 182 16.33 -23.03 3.41
N LEU A 183 16.31 -22.09 2.46
CA LEU A 183 15.05 -21.65 1.82
C LEU A 183 14.32 -22.79 1.13
N GLU A 184 15.05 -23.79 0.60
CA GLU A 184 14.49 -24.96 -0.06
C GLU A 184 13.66 -25.84 0.88
N GLU A 185 13.98 -25.84 2.18
CA GLU A 185 13.24 -26.64 3.18
C GLU A 185 11.81 -26.14 3.43
N PHE A 186 11.49 -24.91 3.04
CA PHE A 186 10.10 -24.43 3.10
C PHE A 186 9.15 -25.23 2.20
N ALA A 187 9.64 -25.86 1.11
CA ALA A 187 8.82 -26.66 0.21
C ALA A 187 8.15 -27.86 0.90
N GLY A 188 8.80 -28.42 1.93
CA GLY A 188 8.30 -29.58 2.69
C GLY A 188 7.46 -29.21 3.92
N GLN A 189 7.27 -27.91 4.20
CA GLN A 189 6.61 -27.44 5.40
C GLN A 189 5.19 -26.95 5.12
N GLU A 190 4.33 -26.98 6.14
CA GLU A 190 3.09 -26.23 6.12
C GLU A 190 3.41 -24.76 6.34
N PHE A 191 3.33 -23.96 5.28
CA PHE A 191 3.73 -22.56 5.28
C PHE A 191 2.54 -21.64 5.54
N LEU A 192 2.61 -20.86 6.62
CA LEU A 192 1.56 -19.92 6.99
C LEU A 192 1.82 -18.54 6.38
N MET A 193 0.85 -18.02 5.64
CA MET A 193 0.93 -16.72 4.98
C MET A 193 -0.15 -15.79 5.53
N PRO A 194 0.18 -14.59 6.02
CA PRO A 194 -0.79 -13.63 6.54
C PRO A 194 -1.62 -12.98 5.42
N TYR A 195 -2.64 -12.21 5.82
CA TYR A 195 -3.49 -11.36 4.97
C TYR A 195 -4.20 -12.07 3.81
N GLY A 196 -4.26 -13.41 3.80
CA GLY A 196 -4.98 -14.20 2.81
C GLY A 196 -4.42 -14.16 1.39
N ARG A 197 -3.13 -13.83 1.23
CA ARG A 197 -2.45 -13.69 -0.07
C ARG A 197 -0.97 -14.01 0.03
N PHE A 198 -0.33 -14.20 -1.12
CA PHE A 198 1.12 -14.37 -1.19
C PHE A 198 1.83 -13.03 -0.99
N ASP A 199 2.79 -13.01 -0.08
CA ASP A 199 3.68 -11.87 0.11
C ASP A 199 4.69 -11.79 -1.03
N ILE A 200 4.80 -10.60 -1.65
CA ILE A 200 5.65 -10.39 -2.84
C ILE A 200 7.13 -10.54 -2.48
N ASP A 201 7.57 -10.05 -1.33
CA ASP A 201 8.97 -10.09 -0.91
C ASP A 201 9.39 -11.52 -0.56
N VAL A 202 8.51 -12.28 0.12
CA VAL A 202 8.71 -13.72 0.36
C VAL A 202 8.81 -14.50 -0.95
N MET A 203 7.87 -14.25 -1.87
CA MET A 203 7.88 -14.91 -3.16
C MET A 203 9.10 -14.53 -4.02
N ALA A 204 9.57 -13.29 -3.94
CA ALA A 204 10.79 -12.85 -4.62
C ALA A 204 12.03 -13.58 -4.12
N ALA A 205 12.10 -13.90 -2.82
CA ALA A 205 13.19 -14.69 -2.24
C ALA A 205 13.17 -16.17 -2.68
N LEU A 206 11.99 -16.77 -2.78
CA LEU A 206 11.82 -18.21 -3.04
C LEU A 206 11.79 -18.59 -4.54
N LYS A 207 11.26 -17.70 -5.38
CA LYS A 207 11.09 -17.96 -6.82
C LYS A 207 12.38 -18.31 -7.57
N PRO A 208 13.53 -17.65 -7.34
CA PRO A 208 14.79 -17.98 -8.02
C PRO A 208 15.28 -19.39 -7.72
N LEU A 209 14.92 -19.94 -6.57
CA LEU A 209 15.30 -21.29 -6.13
C LEU A 209 14.29 -22.36 -6.57
N GLY A 210 13.22 -21.98 -7.26
CA GLY A 210 12.17 -22.92 -7.69
C GLY A 210 11.34 -23.49 -6.53
N VAL A 211 11.39 -22.89 -5.34
CA VAL A 211 10.67 -23.38 -4.15
C VAL A 211 9.17 -23.17 -4.34
N ARG A 212 8.41 -24.26 -4.19
CA ARG A 212 6.94 -24.24 -4.20
C ARG A 212 6.45 -24.45 -2.77
N LEU A 213 5.76 -23.45 -2.24
CA LEU A 213 5.20 -23.49 -0.90
C LEU A 213 3.91 -24.33 -0.86
N ASN A 214 3.76 -25.13 0.20
CA ASN A 214 2.47 -25.64 0.65
C ASN A 214 1.83 -24.56 1.54
N ALA A 215 1.37 -23.46 0.91
CA ALA A 215 0.96 -22.27 1.63
C ALA A 215 -0.49 -22.33 2.10
N LYS A 216 -0.73 -22.12 3.39
CA LYS A 216 -2.02 -21.79 3.97
C LYS A 216 -2.19 -20.27 4.03
N LEU A 217 -3.07 -19.73 3.21
CA LEU A 217 -3.39 -18.31 3.16
C LEU A 217 -4.41 -18.00 4.26
N SER A 218 -3.96 -17.41 5.36
CA SER A 218 -4.80 -17.03 6.49
C SER A 218 -5.13 -15.53 6.44
N ARG A 219 -6.41 -15.17 6.63
CA ARG A 219 -6.86 -13.77 6.69
C ARG A 219 -6.65 -13.18 8.09
N VAL A 220 -5.43 -13.29 8.59
CA VAL A 220 -4.98 -12.80 9.89
C VAL A 220 -3.73 -11.96 9.69
N ASP A 221 -3.33 -11.20 10.68
CA ASP A 221 -2.11 -10.38 10.66
C ASP A 221 -0.84 -11.20 10.99
N ASP A 222 0.31 -10.54 10.92
CA ASP A 222 1.63 -11.14 11.21
C ASP A 222 1.72 -11.66 12.64
N GLU A 223 1.18 -10.91 13.62
CA GLU A 223 1.19 -11.30 15.03
C GLU A 223 0.46 -12.64 15.24
N THR A 224 -0.71 -12.78 14.64
CA THR A 224 -1.50 -14.01 14.71
C THR A 224 -0.75 -15.18 14.06
N VAL A 225 -0.08 -14.95 12.91
CA VAL A 225 0.74 -16.00 12.25
C VAL A 225 1.91 -16.42 13.16
N ILE A 226 2.61 -15.47 13.81
CA ILE A 226 3.68 -15.80 14.76
C ILE A 226 3.16 -16.71 15.88
N ARG A 227 1.99 -16.40 16.46
CA ARG A 227 1.35 -17.22 17.49
C ARG A 227 0.95 -18.60 16.98
N MET A 228 0.44 -18.68 15.75
CA MET A 228 0.11 -19.96 15.11
C MET A 228 1.36 -20.83 14.92
N VAL A 229 2.48 -20.23 14.50
CA VAL A 229 3.76 -20.94 14.42
C VAL A 229 4.22 -21.40 15.79
N GLY A 230 4.13 -20.57 16.83
CA GLY A 230 4.43 -20.93 18.21
C GLY A 230 3.61 -22.13 18.72
N CYS A 231 2.38 -22.29 18.26
CA CYS A 231 1.52 -23.45 18.52
C CYS A 231 1.83 -24.68 17.65
N GLY A 232 2.84 -24.63 16.79
CA GLY A 232 3.21 -25.76 15.91
C GLY A 232 2.31 -25.97 14.69
N LEU A 233 1.52 -24.96 14.29
CA LEU A 233 0.59 -25.05 13.14
C LEU A 233 1.30 -24.95 11.78
N GLY A 234 2.59 -24.69 11.77
CA GLY A 234 3.40 -24.57 10.54
C GLY A 234 4.62 -23.70 10.75
N VAL A 235 5.18 -23.21 9.66
CA VAL A 235 6.33 -22.30 9.62
C VAL A 235 5.96 -21.05 8.83
N SER A 236 6.76 -19.98 8.96
CA SER A 236 6.58 -18.77 8.15
C SER A 236 7.93 -18.13 7.83
N MET A 237 7.92 -17.11 7.00
CA MET A 237 9.07 -16.26 6.71
C MET A 237 8.65 -14.79 6.86
N MET A 238 9.37 -14.04 7.69
CA MET A 238 9.05 -12.65 8.01
C MET A 238 10.32 -11.80 8.04
N THR A 239 10.14 -10.51 8.03
CA THR A 239 11.24 -9.56 8.06
C THR A 239 11.56 -9.09 9.47
N GLU A 240 12.75 -8.51 9.64
CA GLU A 240 13.28 -8.07 10.94
C GLU A 240 12.32 -7.17 11.72
N LEU A 241 11.71 -6.16 11.04
CA LEU A 241 10.77 -5.25 11.71
C LEU A 241 9.45 -5.94 12.09
N MET A 242 9.00 -6.93 11.31
CA MET A 242 7.78 -7.67 11.63
C MET A 242 7.93 -8.50 12.90
N ILE A 243 9.13 -9.06 13.16
CA ILE A 243 9.38 -9.93 14.30
C ILE A 243 9.89 -9.20 15.54
N ARG A 244 10.25 -7.91 15.42
CA ARG A 244 10.83 -7.14 16.52
C ARG A 244 9.88 -7.08 17.72
N GLY A 245 10.34 -7.60 18.88
CA GLY A 245 9.56 -7.66 20.12
C GLY A 245 8.47 -8.73 20.16
N ARG A 246 8.50 -9.73 19.25
CA ARG A 246 7.44 -10.74 19.10
C ARG A 246 7.96 -12.17 19.03
N THR A 247 9.16 -12.43 19.51
CA THR A 247 9.86 -13.70 19.29
C THR A 247 9.84 -14.66 20.49
N ASP A 248 9.10 -14.34 21.55
CA ASP A 248 9.13 -15.11 22.82
C ASP A 248 8.72 -16.58 22.68
N ASP A 249 7.78 -16.87 21.77
CA ASP A 249 7.17 -18.19 21.59
C ASP A 249 7.66 -18.94 20.34
N VAL A 250 8.55 -18.33 19.55
CA VAL A 250 9.03 -18.88 18.26
C VAL A 250 10.55 -18.82 18.16
N LEU A 251 11.10 -19.59 17.25
CA LEU A 251 12.48 -19.53 16.85
C LEU A 251 12.59 -18.72 15.57
N CYS A 252 13.36 -17.62 15.62
CA CYS A 252 13.64 -16.78 14.46
C CYS A 252 15.11 -16.94 14.08
N ILE A 253 15.37 -17.50 12.90
CA ILE A 253 16.73 -17.70 12.42
C ILE A 253 16.90 -17.12 11.02
N PRO A 254 18.10 -16.63 10.65
CA PRO A 254 18.39 -16.19 9.29
C PRO A 254 18.09 -17.29 8.29
N VAL A 255 17.69 -16.92 7.07
CA VAL A 255 17.52 -17.86 5.97
C VAL A 255 18.82 -18.01 5.17
N ASP A 256 18.99 -19.14 4.49
CA ASP A 256 20.09 -19.46 3.59
C ASP A 256 19.59 -19.95 2.23
N PRO A 257 19.98 -19.30 1.10
CA PRO A 257 20.78 -18.07 1.03
C PRO A 257 20.10 -16.87 1.72
N PRO A 258 20.89 -15.86 2.18
CA PRO A 258 20.33 -14.69 2.81
C PRO A 258 19.34 -13.94 1.90
N ALA A 259 18.17 -13.66 2.41
CA ALA A 259 17.15 -12.88 1.73
C ALA A 259 16.91 -11.54 2.43
N ASN A 260 16.70 -10.50 1.64
CA ASN A 260 16.47 -9.14 2.12
C ASN A 260 15.41 -8.48 1.25
N ARG A 261 14.77 -7.41 1.80
CA ARG A 261 14.00 -6.45 1.01
C ARG A 261 14.53 -5.04 1.20
N GLU A 262 14.50 -4.22 0.16
CA GLU A 262 14.88 -2.82 0.24
C GLU A 262 13.68 -2.00 0.68
N LEU A 263 13.71 -1.43 1.88
CA LEU A 263 12.74 -0.46 2.36
C LEU A 263 13.14 0.95 1.93
N GLY A 264 12.16 1.77 1.59
CA GLY A 264 12.41 3.12 1.17
C GLY A 264 11.22 4.04 1.31
N MET A 265 11.47 5.31 0.95
CA MET A 265 10.48 6.38 0.86
C MET A 265 10.21 6.66 -0.61
N GLY A 266 8.94 6.67 -0.99
CA GLY A 266 8.49 7.02 -2.34
C GLY A 266 7.68 8.30 -2.36
N THR A 267 7.90 9.12 -3.40
CA THR A 267 7.08 10.29 -3.74
C THR A 267 6.71 10.26 -5.20
N HIS A 268 5.67 11.00 -5.61
CA HIS A 268 5.23 10.96 -7.00
C HIS A 268 6.14 11.79 -7.91
N VAL A 269 6.68 11.21 -8.99
CA VAL A 269 7.65 11.84 -9.92
C VAL A 269 7.16 13.14 -10.57
N ARG A 270 5.84 13.27 -10.78
CA ARG A 270 5.24 14.45 -11.45
C ARG A 270 4.79 15.54 -10.47
N ARG A 271 4.99 15.36 -9.16
CA ARG A 271 4.60 16.34 -8.14
C ARG A 271 5.85 16.94 -7.52
N SER A 272 5.90 18.26 -7.48
CA SER A 272 6.99 18.93 -6.75
C SER A 272 6.88 18.61 -5.26
N MET A 273 7.98 18.17 -4.67
CA MET A 273 8.06 17.93 -3.24
C MET A 273 7.93 19.25 -2.47
N SER A 274 6.94 19.35 -1.57
CA SER A 274 6.79 20.52 -0.71
C SER A 274 7.96 20.64 0.28
N ASP A 275 8.14 21.85 0.86
CA ASP A 275 9.17 22.06 1.87
C ASP A 275 8.97 21.16 3.09
N SER A 276 7.72 20.92 3.46
CA SER A 276 7.38 20.04 4.57
C SER A 276 7.73 18.57 4.29
N ILE A 277 7.53 18.10 3.06
CA ILE A 277 7.94 16.73 2.66
C ILE A 277 9.48 16.62 2.63
N ARG A 278 10.21 17.68 2.20
CA ARG A 278 11.67 17.71 2.28
C ARG A 278 12.17 17.58 3.72
N LYS A 279 11.58 18.35 4.65
CA LYS A 279 11.90 18.26 6.08
C LYS A 279 11.54 16.89 6.67
N LEU A 280 10.42 16.29 6.27
CA LEU A 280 10.07 14.92 6.67
C LEU A 280 11.14 13.92 6.20
N LYS A 281 11.59 14.01 4.94
CA LYS A 281 12.68 13.19 4.41
C LYS A 281 13.96 13.34 5.23
N GLU A 282 14.33 14.55 5.59
CA GLU A 282 15.50 14.80 6.47
C GLU A 282 15.33 14.17 7.85
N CYS A 283 14.14 14.27 8.46
CA CYS A 283 13.83 13.59 9.72
C CYS A 283 14.01 12.07 9.62
N VAL A 284 13.53 11.48 8.52
CA VAL A 284 13.65 10.04 8.25
C VAL A 284 15.12 9.62 8.15
N LEU A 285 15.90 10.32 7.32
CA LEU A 285 17.31 10.02 7.12
C LEU A 285 18.10 10.14 8.42
N ASN A 286 17.88 11.20 9.20
CA ASN A 286 18.54 11.42 10.49
C ASN A 286 18.15 10.34 11.53
N TYR A 287 16.88 9.89 11.53
CA TYR A 287 16.44 8.83 12.41
C TYR A 287 17.16 7.51 12.13
N LEU A 288 17.28 7.12 10.86
CA LEU A 288 17.90 5.86 10.46
C LEU A 288 19.42 5.86 10.58
N GLN A 289 20.07 7.03 10.57
CA GLN A 289 21.52 7.15 10.84
C GLN A 289 21.87 7.06 12.33
N THR A 290 20.91 7.26 13.23
CA THR A 290 21.10 7.13 14.67
C THR A 290 21.01 5.64 15.05
N PRO A 291 22.02 5.04 15.74
CA PRO A 291 21.93 3.66 16.20
C PRO A 291 20.63 3.48 17.00
N GLN A 292 19.80 2.55 16.54
CA GLN A 292 18.57 2.21 17.26
C GLN A 292 18.95 1.25 18.39
N ALA A 293 18.75 1.69 19.63
CA ALA A 293 19.01 0.90 20.82
C ALA A 293 18.10 -0.32 20.94
#